data_e0be2b1728696dbf16d3196095c64430
#
_entry.id   e0be2b1728696dbf16d3196095c64430
#
_cell.length_a   1.000
_cell.length_b   1.000
_cell.length_c   1.000
_cell.angle_alpha   90.00
_cell.angle_beta   90.00
_cell.angle_gamma   90.00
#
_symmetry.space_group_name_H-M   'P 1'
#
loop_
_entity.id
_entity.type
_entity.pdbx_description
1 polymer ?
#
loop_
_entity_poly.entity_id
_entity_poly.type
_entity_poly.pdbx_seq_one_letter_code
_entity_poly.pdbx_strand_id
1 'polypeptide(L)'
;AVTGDLTHIGLPAEFRQARGWLEGLGDAERVTVVPGNHDAYVATSWDDSYAQWREYLESDEPAAGHDGEGVFPSLRARGPVALIGLSTARPSAPFMATGSVGNRQLQRFGELLEATGRQGLFRVVLLHHPPVPGEEKWRKRLTDAGRLCEVIAAKGAELVLHGHQHRPVQSLIEIPGTHVPVFGIPSASSIGPHPGRVAQYHLYKVTRADGRWRLDVAVRAYQTDTEVFEEVSNTTLEISR
;
A
#
# COMPACT_ATOMS: atom_id res chain seq x y z
N ALA A 1 0.27 7.95 -2.62
CA ALA A 1 0.29 6.86 -1.63
C ALA A 1 1.72 6.36 -1.42
N VAL A 2 2.07 6.00 -0.19
CA VAL A 2 3.36 5.43 0.21
C VAL A 2 3.10 4.07 0.84
N THR A 3 3.77 3.03 0.32
CA THR A 3 3.50 1.63 0.67
C THR A 3 4.48 1.06 1.72
N GLY A 4 4.96 1.91 2.63
CA GLY A 4 5.71 1.51 3.83
C GLY A 4 7.23 1.55 3.72
N ASP A 5 7.89 1.11 4.80
CA ASP A 5 9.34 1.12 4.97
C ASP A 5 9.95 2.54 4.91
N LEU A 6 9.37 3.45 5.68
CA LEU A 6 9.87 4.81 5.84
C LEU A 6 11.02 4.91 6.84
N THR A 7 11.17 3.92 7.71
CA THR A 7 12.28 3.80 8.65
C THR A 7 13.18 2.62 8.28
N HIS A 8 14.35 2.52 8.92
CA HIS A 8 15.27 1.40 8.72
C HIS A 8 15.04 0.29 9.75
N ILE A 9 14.89 0.65 11.02
CA ILE A 9 14.65 -0.29 12.11
C ILE A 9 13.53 0.12 13.06
N GLY A 10 12.85 1.24 12.82
CA GLY A 10 11.72 1.71 13.61
C GLY A 10 12.12 2.47 14.89
N LEU A 11 13.22 3.20 14.89
CA LEU A 11 13.62 4.04 16.03
C LEU A 11 12.85 5.37 16.05
N PRO A 12 12.59 5.96 17.26
CA PRO A 12 11.88 7.24 17.35
C PRO A 12 12.49 8.37 16.54
N ALA A 13 13.83 8.40 16.38
CA ALA A 13 14.52 9.39 15.58
C ALA A 13 14.21 9.23 14.08
N GLU A 14 14.11 7.99 13.60
CA GLU A 14 13.78 7.68 12.21
C GLU A 14 12.33 8.08 11.88
N PHE A 15 11.39 7.87 12.83
CA PHE A 15 10.01 8.32 12.67
C PHE A 15 9.91 9.84 12.53
N ARG A 16 10.65 10.61 13.33
CA ARG A 16 10.71 12.07 13.20
C ARG A 16 11.32 12.53 11.87
N GLN A 17 12.39 11.86 11.42
CA GLN A 17 13.00 12.16 10.12
C GLN A 17 12.04 11.86 8.96
N ALA A 18 11.37 10.72 9.00
CA ALA A 18 10.39 10.34 8.01
C ALA A 18 9.18 11.29 7.98
N ARG A 19 8.75 11.83 9.13
CA ARG A 19 7.74 12.88 9.18
C ARG A 19 8.15 14.10 8.36
N GLY A 20 9.36 14.61 8.54
CA GLY A 20 9.86 15.75 7.76
C GLY A 20 9.88 15.48 6.24
N TRP A 21 10.16 14.23 5.84
CA TRP A 21 10.07 13.81 4.44
C TRP A 21 8.62 13.77 3.94
N LEU A 22 7.68 13.27 4.74
CA LEU A 22 6.25 13.26 4.40
C LEU A 22 5.69 14.68 4.23
N GLU A 23 6.06 15.61 5.12
CA GLU A 23 5.70 17.03 5.01
C GLU A 23 6.23 17.64 3.69
N GLY A 24 7.42 17.22 3.25
CA GLY A 24 7.98 17.60 1.96
C GLY A 24 7.25 17.01 0.74
N LEU A 25 6.54 15.88 0.89
CA LEU A 25 5.71 15.31 -0.17
C LEU A 25 4.38 16.06 -0.33
N GLY A 26 3.83 16.56 0.74
CA GLY A 26 2.58 17.30 0.74
C GLY A 26 1.73 17.10 2.00
N ASP A 27 0.62 17.81 2.02
CA ASP A 27 -0.33 17.79 3.14
C ASP A 27 -0.91 16.37 3.37
N ALA A 28 -1.23 16.05 4.61
CA ALA A 28 -1.80 14.78 5.01
C ALA A 28 -3.11 14.43 4.29
N GLU A 29 -3.87 15.42 3.86
CA GLU A 29 -5.07 15.21 3.03
C GLU A 29 -4.75 14.59 1.66
N ARG A 30 -3.55 14.82 1.13
CA ARG A 30 -3.10 14.36 -0.19
C ARG A 30 -2.17 13.15 -0.13
N VAL A 31 -1.56 12.90 1.02
CA VAL A 31 -0.60 11.80 1.21
C VAL A 31 -1.21 10.74 2.11
N THR A 32 -1.23 9.49 1.63
CA THR A 32 -1.70 8.32 2.38
C THR A 32 -0.53 7.36 2.56
N VAL A 33 -0.32 6.89 3.77
CA VAL A 33 0.77 5.97 4.13
C VAL A 33 0.20 4.69 4.72
N VAL A 34 0.81 3.55 4.40
CA VAL A 34 0.65 2.31 5.14
C VAL A 34 2.02 1.86 5.66
N PRO A 35 2.13 1.30 6.88
CA PRO A 35 3.42 0.93 7.43
C PRO A 35 3.98 -0.35 6.81
N GLY A 36 5.31 -0.46 6.74
CA GLY A 36 6.04 -1.65 6.33
C GLY A 36 6.67 -2.41 7.50
N ASN A 37 7.42 -3.48 7.20
CA ASN A 37 8.05 -4.30 8.23
C ASN A 37 9.20 -3.58 8.93
N HIS A 38 9.94 -2.71 8.23
CA HIS A 38 11.00 -1.91 8.81
C HIS A 38 10.47 -0.90 9.84
N ASP A 39 9.24 -0.43 9.67
CA ASP A 39 8.58 0.49 10.60
C ASP A 39 8.13 -0.21 11.91
N ALA A 40 8.27 -1.54 12.02
CA ALA A 40 7.83 -2.34 13.15
C ALA A 40 8.90 -3.30 13.72
N TYR A 41 10.17 -3.20 13.32
CA TYR A 41 11.21 -4.13 13.78
C TYR A 41 11.49 -4.00 15.27
N VAL A 42 11.51 -2.77 15.79
CA VAL A 42 11.68 -2.50 17.21
C VAL A 42 10.31 -2.23 17.83
N ALA A 43 10.04 -2.85 18.97
CA ALA A 43 8.85 -2.55 19.75
C ALA A 43 8.98 -1.12 20.33
N THR A 44 8.34 -0.17 19.66
CA THR A 44 8.33 1.24 20.04
C THR A 44 6.90 1.62 20.45
N SER A 45 6.74 2.50 21.43
CA SER A 45 5.41 2.99 21.81
C SER A 45 4.72 3.67 20.65
N TRP A 46 3.39 3.72 20.65
CA TRP A 46 2.63 4.43 19.64
C TRP A 46 3.06 5.90 19.54
N ASP A 47 3.24 6.58 20.67
CA ASP A 47 3.59 7.99 20.74
C ASP A 47 4.99 8.29 20.18
N ASP A 48 5.93 7.37 20.35
CA ASP A 48 7.29 7.48 19.85
C ASP A 48 7.46 6.99 18.40
N SER A 49 6.42 6.44 17.80
CA SER A 49 6.42 5.84 16.47
C SER A 49 5.33 6.42 15.58
N TYR A 50 4.30 5.64 15.30
CA TYR A 50 3.25 5.96 14.33
C TYR A 50 2.42 7.20 14.66
N ALA A 51 2.34 7.63 15.92
CA ALA A 51 1.72 8.90 16.29
C ALA A 51 2.37 10.11 15.59
N GLN A 52 3.67 10.00 15.24
CA GLN A 52 4.38 11.03 14.46
C GLN A 52 3.82 11.21 13.05
N TRP A 53 3.18 10.17 12.49
CA TRP A 53 2.61 10.15 11.15
C TRP A 53 1.09 10.00 11.16
N ARG A 54 0.46 10.11 12.31
CA ARG A 54 -0.95 9.78 12.53
C ARG A 54 -1.86 10.35 11.43
N GLU A 55 -1.70 11.62 11.12
CA GLU A 55 -2.49 12.33 10.11
C GLU A 55 -2.36 11.77 8.68
N TYR A 56 -1.25 11.06 8.37
CA TYR A 56 -1.02 10.38 7.09
C TYR A 56 -1.56 8.95 7.05
N LEU A 57 -1.86 8.36 8.20
CA LEU A 57 -2.34 6.99 8.37
C LEU A 57 -3.85 6.90 8.49
N GLU A 58 -4.49 7.90 9.09
CA GLU A 58 -5.90 7.86 9.48
C GLU A 58 -6.86 7.94 8.29
N SER A 59 -8.08 7.47 8.54
CA SER A 59 -9.23 7.67 7.67
C SER A 59 -9.63 9.14 7.60
N ASP A 60 -10.42 9.52 6.58
CA ASP A 60 -11.06 10.86 6.53
C ASP A 60 -11.96 11.09 7.75
N GLU A 61 -12.57 10.02 8.28
CA GLU A 61 -13.26 10.00 9.56
C GLU A 61 -12.47 9.12 10.54
N PRO A 62 -11.59 9.71 11.36
CA PRO A 62 -10.73 8.95 12.27
C PRO A 62 -11.53 8.20 13.32
N ALA A 63 -11.09 6.99 13.67
CA ALA A 63 -11.65 6.28 14.81
C ALA A 63 -11.26 6.96 16.12
N ALA A 64 -12.18 7.02 17.08
CA ALA A 64 -11.88 7.50 18.41
C ALA A 64 -10.89 6.55 19.12
N GLY A 65 -9.76 7.07 19.59
CA GLY A 65 -8.71 6.32 20.31
C GLY A 65 -7.38 7.05 20.26
N HIS A 66 -6.59 6.92 21.33
CA HIS A 66 -5.27 7.59 21.41
C HIS A 66 -4.09 6.63 21.23
N ASP A 67 -4.32 5.32 21.22
CA ASP A 67 -3.32 4.25 21.24
C ASP A 67 -3.04 3.61 19.88
N GLY A 68 -3.59 4.19 18.79
CA GLY A 68 -3.48 3.65 17.44
C GLY A 68 -4.37 2.44 17.16
N GLU A 69 -5.09 1.94 18.15
CA GLU A 69 -6.10 0.90 17.91
C GLU A 69 -7.22 1.45 17.01
N GLY A 70 -7.42 0.80 15.88
CA GLY A 70 -8.48 1.16 14.93
C GLY A 70 -8.07 2.14 13.83
N VAL A 71 -6.80 2.56 13.74
CA VAL A 71 -6.30 3.32 12.60
C VAL A 71 -6.44 2.52 11.31
N PHE A 72 -6.19 1.21 11.38
CA PHE A 72 -6.34 0.31 10.23
C PHE A 72 -7.49 -0.69 10.39
N PRO A 73 -8.20 -1.02 9.29
CA PRO A 73 -8.03 -0.46 7.94
C PRO A 73 -8.42 1.01 7.90
N SER A 74 -7.65 1.82 7.18
CA SER A 74 -7.99 3.22 6.92
C SER A 74 -8.76 3.37 5.62
N LEU A 75 -9.63 4.39 5.54
CA LEU A 75 -10.39 4.73 4.33
C LEU A 75 -10.27 6.22 4.03
N ARG A 76 -9.84 6.52 2.82
CA ARG A 76 -9.83 7.90 2.28
C ARG A 76 -10.51 7.94 0.92
N ALA A 77 -11.51 8.80 0.77
CA ALA A 77 -12.21 8.99 -0.48
C ALA A 77 -11.70 10.27 -1.19
N ARG A 78 -11.31 10.12 -2.45
CA ARG A 78 -10.84 11.24 -3.30
C ARG A 78 -11.58 11.19 -4.63
N GLY A 79 -12.63 11.99 -4.76
CA GLY A 79 -13.53 11.91 -5.90
C GLY A 79 -14.13 10.50 -6.04
N PRO A 80 -13.96 9.82 -7.19
CA PRO A 80 -14.51 8.48 -7.40
C PRO A 80 -13.63 7.35 -6.85
N VAL A 81 -12.51 7.65 -6.19
CA VAL A 81 -11.52 6.66 -5.72
C VAL A 81 -11.59 6.51 -4.21
N ALA A 82 -11.66 5.28 -3.73
CA ALA A 82 -11.51 4.91 -2.33
C ALA A 82 -10.12 4.28 -2.13
N LEU A 83 -9.27 4.91 -1.33
CA LEU A 83 -7.99 4.37 -0.88
C LEU A 83 -8.23 3.64 0.44
N ILE A 84 -8.02 2.32 0.46
CA ILE A 84 -8.20 1.48 1.65
C ILE A 84 -6.83 0.98 2.09
N GLY A 85 -6.31 1.55 3.16
CA GLY A 85 -5.01 1.19 3.72
C GLY A 85 -5.09 0.04 4.71
N LEU A 86 -4.18 -0.93 4.58
CA LEU A 86 -4.01 -2.04 5.50
C LEU A 86 -2.62 -2.00 6.13
N SER A 87 -2.54 -2.15 7.44
CA SER A 87 -1.27 -2.42 8.08
C SER A 87 -0.97 -3.91 8.02
N THR A 88 0.19 -4.25 7.49
CA THR A 88 0.76 -5.60 7.56
C THR A 88 2.01 -5.63 8.44
N ALA A 89 2.38 -4.47 9.00
CA ALA A 89 3.52 -4.28 9.86
C ALA A 89 3.31 -4.95 11.22
N ARG A 90 4.30 -5.72 11.64
CA ARG A 90 4.33 -6.35 12.97
C ARG A 90 5.78 -6.63 13.39
N PRO A 91 6.08 -6.66 14.67
CA PRO A 91 7.35 -7.17 15.15
C PRO A 91 7.58 -8.59 14.63
N SER A 92 8.76 -8.86 14.12
CA SER A 92 9.16 -10.16 13.57
C SER A 92 10.40 -10.68 14.29
N ALA A 93 10.56 -12.00 14.34
CA ALA A 93 11.78 -12.62 14.87
C ALA A 93 13.02 -12.19 14.04
N PRO A 94 14.23 -12.25 14.61
CA PRO A 94 15.45 -11.96 13.87
C PRO A 94 15.53 -12.72 12.53
N PHE A 95 15.95 -12.03 11.48
CA PHE A 95 16.02 -12.52 10.09
C PHE A 95 14.67 -12.84 9.44
N MET A 96 13.57 -12.45 10.06
CA MET A 96 12.22 -12.52 9.52
C MET A 96 11.72 -11.11 9.14
N ALA A 97 10.95 -11.04 8.08
CA ALA A 97 10.28 -9.83 7.63
C ALA A 97 8.86 -10.19 7.18
N THR A 98 8.16 -10.97 8.01
CA THR A 98 6.79 -11.42 7.73
C THR A 98 5.77 -10.40 8.17
N GLY A 99 4.70 -10.28 7.39
CA GLY A 99 3.53 -9.46 7.73
C GLY A 99 2.31 -10.29 8.09
N SER A 100 1.30 -9.62 8.65
CA SER A 100 -0.03 -10.17 8.86
C SER A 100 -1.06 -9.05 8.95
N VAL A 101 -2.22 -9.22 8.33
CA VAL A 101 -3.37 -8.31 8.45
C VAL A 101 -4.13 -8.58 9.74
N GLY A 102 -4.34 -9.84 10.07
CA GLY A 102 -5.08 -10.28 11.25
C GLY A 102 -6.60 -10.25 11.08
N ASN A 103 -7.29 -11.03 11.91
CA ASN A 103 -8.72 -11.29 11.76
C ASN A 103 -9.60 -10.04 11.88
N ARG A 104 -9.33 -9.21 12.88
CA ARG A 104 -10.11 -7.99 13.14
C ARG A 104 -10.03 -7.01 11.97
N GLN A 105 -8.82 -6.81 11.45
CA GLN A 105 -8.61 -5.90 10.33
C GLN A 105 -9.23 -6.48 9.03
N LEU A 106 -9.09 -7.79 8.78
CA LEU A 106 -9.70 -8.45 7.63
C LEU A 106 -11.24 -8.35 7.63
N GLN A 107 -11.87 -8.49 8.78
CA GLN A 107 -13.33 -8.32 8.90
C GLN A 107 -13.74 -6.89 8.53
N ARG A 108 -13.13 -5.88 9.17
CA ARG A 108 -13.43 -4.46 8.90
C ARG A 108 -13.10 -4.08 7.46
N PHE A 109 -12.04 -4.64 6.90
CA PHE A 109 -11.67 -4.47 5.50
C PHE A 109 -12.76 -4.96 4.56
N GLY A 110 -13.32 -6.14 4.81
CA GLY A 110 -14.46 -6.67 4.04
C GLY A 110 -15.70 -5.76 4.10
N GLU A 111 -15.99 -5.18 5.26
CA GLU A 111 -17.07 -4.21 5.45
C GLU A 111 -16.84 -2.92 4.64
N LEU A 112 -15.60 -2.40 4.63
CA LEU A 112 -15.22 -1.22 3.83
C LEU A 112 -15.30 -1.50 2.33
N LEU A 113 -14.80 -2.65 1.85
CA LEU A 113 -14.92 -3.04 0.45
C LEU A 113 -16.37 -3.12 0.00
N GLU A 114 -17.25 -3.68 0.83
CA GLU A 114 -18.68 -3.76 0.53
C GLU A 114 -19.34 -2.39 0.51
N ALA A 115 -19.07 -1.55 1.51
CA ALA A 115 -19.63 -0.20 1.60
C ALA A 115 -19.22 0.68 0.42
N THR A 116 -17.92 0.72 0.10
CA THR A 116 -17.38 1.51 -1.01
C THR A 116 -17.79 0.94 -2.38
N GLY A 117 -17.96 -0.38 -2.47
CA GLY A 117 -18.49 -1.05 -3.65
C GLY A 117 -19.94 -0.66 -3.95
N ARG A 118 -20.80 -0.60 -2.91
CA ARG A 118 -22.19 -0.10 -3.04
C ARG A 118 -22.27 1.36 -3.48
N GLN A 119 -21.29 2.18 -3.07
CA GLN A 119 -21.17 3.58 -3.50
C GLN A 119 -20.65 3.72 -4.94
N GLY A 120 -20.26 2.64 -5.58
CA GLY A 120 -19.73 2.65 -6.93
C GLY A 120 -18.32 3.22 -7.07
N LEU A 121 -17.53 3.28 -5.99
CA LEU A 121 -16.17 3.82 -5.99
C LEU A 121 -15.17 2.84 -6.62
N PHE A 122 -14.10 3.37 -7.17
CA PHE A 122 -12.90 2.63 -7.58
C PHE A 122 -12.05 2.36 -6.33
N ARG A 123 -11.96 1.09 -5.90
CA ARG A 123 -11.32 0.71 -4.64
C ARG A 123 -9.87 0.32 -4.88
N VAL A 124 -8.96 1.11 -4.32
CA VAL A 124 -7.51 0.85 -4.30
C VAL A 124 -7.12 0.35 -2.92
N VAL A 125 -6.62 -0.87 -2.85
CA VAL A 125 -6.11 -1.47 -1.61
C VAL A 125 -4.62 -1.20 -1.52
N LEU A 126 -4.18 -0.60 -0.41
CA LEU A 126 -2.79 -0.28 -0.12
C LEU A 126 -2.30 -1.17 1.02
N LEU A 127 -1.18 -1.85 0.82
CA LEU A 127 -0.51 -2.62 1.86
C LEU A 127 0.99 -2.69 1.57
N HIS A 128 1.79 -3.19 2.52
CA HIS A 128 3.23 -3.29 2.31
C HIS A 128 3.65 -4.64 1.72
N HIS A 129 3.24 -5.75 2.32
CA HIS A 129 3.64 -7.08 1.87
C HIS A 129 2.85 -7.56 0.65
N PRO A 130 3.46 -8.32 -0.29
CA PRO A 130 2.77 -8.90 -1.43
C PRO A 130 1.54 -9.72 -1.00
N PRO A 131 0.35 -9.46 -1.58
CA PRO A 131 -0.88 -10.13 -1.18
C PRO A 131 -1.04 -11.52 -1.79
N VAL A 132 -0.38 -11.81 -2.93
CA VAL A 132 -0.58 -13.06 -3.65
C VAL A 132 0.26 -14.18 -3.02
N PRO A 133 -0.36 -15.32 -2.61
CA PRO A 133 0.37 -16.42 -2.02
C PRO A 133 1.45 -16.98 -2.95
N GLY A 134 2.63 -17.25 -2.40
CA GLY A 134 3.76 -17.85 -3.15
C GLY A 134 4.69 -16.84 -3.85
N GLU A 135 4.34 -15.56 -3.94
CA GLU A 135 5.18 -14.54 -4.59
C GLU A 135 6.38 -14.08 -3.77
N GLU A 136 6.37 -14.40 -2.46
CA GLU A 136 7.48 -14.04 -1.59
C GLU A 136 7.96 -15.24 -0.76
N LYS A 137 9.24 -15.22 -0.39
CA LYS A 137 9.88 -16.27 0.41
C LYS A 137 9.18 -16.37 1.77
N TRP A 138 9.10 -17.60 2.31
CA TRP A 138 8.39 -17.90 3.56
C TRP A 138 8.76 -16.96 4.73
N ARG A 139 10.02 -16.50 4.80
CA ARG A 139 10.53 -15.58 5.84
C ARG A 139 10.12 -14.12 5.65
N LYS A 140 9.56 -13.76 4.48
CA LYS A 140 9.21 -12.39 4.12
C LYS A 140 7.76 -12.24 3.68
N ARG A 141 6.99 -13.32 3.69
CA ARG A 141 5.62 -13.34 3.16
C ARG A 141 4.61 -12.65 4.07
N LEU A 142 3.48 -12.30 3.51
CA LEU A 142 2.25 -12.06 4.23
C LEU A 142 1.71 -13.42 4.71
N THR A 143 1.58 -13.63 6.02
CA THR A 143 1.26 -14.94 6.58
C THR A 143 -0.20 -15.35 6.39
N ASP A 144 -1.09 -14.39 6.25
CA ASP A 144 -2.53 -14.55 6.02
C ASP A 144 -2.97 -14.08 4.62
N ALA A 145 -2.05 -14.10 3.63
CA ALA A 145 -2.29 -13.70 2.24
C ALA A 145 -3.51 -14.40 1.62
N GLY A 146 -3.67 -15.71 1.82
CA GLY A 146 -4.81 -16.46 1.29
C GLY A 146 -6.15 -15.91 1.77
N ARG A 147 -6.26 -15.59 3.07
CA ARG A 147 -7.48 -15.00 3.65
C ARG A 147 -7.75 -13.58 3.14
N LEU A 148 -6.70 -12.80 2.93
CA LEU A 148 -6.83 -11.48 2.29
C LEU A 148 -7.38 -11.61 0.88
N CYS A 149 -6.85 -12.55 0.07
CA CYS A 149 -7.36 -12.82 -1.27
C CYS A 149 -8.81 -13.32 -1.25
N GLU A 150 -9.20 -14.18 -0.29
CA GLU A 150 -10.59 -14.62 -0.12
C GLU A 150 -11.55 -13.45 0.15
N VAL A 151 -11.16 -12.49 1.01
CA VAL A 151 -11.96 -11.29 1.26
C VAL A 151 -12.09 -10.43 0.00
N ILE A 152 -10.98 -10.23 -0.74
CA ILE A 152 -10.99 -9.49 -2.01
C ILE A 152 -11.86 -10.21 -3.05
N ALA A 153 -11.76 -11.54 -3.15
CA ALA A 153 -12.57 -12.33 -4.07
C ALA A 153 -14.07 -12.26 -3.76
N ALA A 154 -14.43 -12.23 -2.49
CA ALA A 154 -15.83 -12.16 -2.06
C ALA A 154 -16.44 -10.76 -2.18
N LYS A 155 -15.66 -9.69 -1.96
CA LYS A 155 -16.16 -8.31 -1.88
C LYS A 155 -15.75 -7.44 -3.08
N GLY A 156 -14.74 -7.84 -3.83
CA GLY A 156 -14.15 -7.12 -4.97
C GLY A 156 -13.25 -5.97 -4.54
N ALA A 157 -12.32 -5.64 -5.44
CA ALA A 157 -11.51 -4.43 -5.46
C ALA A 157 -11.14 -4.14 -6.91
N GLU A 158 -10.68 -2.95 -7.23
CA GLU A 158 -10.29 -2.59 -8.59
C GLU A 158 -8.78 -2.55 -8.79
N LEU A 159 -8.01 -2.37 -7.70
CA LEU A 159 -6.55 -2.28 -7.75
C LEU A 159 -5.94 -2.64 -6.40
N VAL A 160 -4.80 -3.32 -6.41
CA VAL A 160 -3.99 -3.53 -5.19
C VAL A 160 -2.57 -3.03 -5.44
N LEU A 161 -2.03 -2.25 -4.50
CA LEU A 161 -0.68 -1.70 -4.54
C LEU A 161 0.11 -2.13 -3.32
N HIS A 162 1.35 -2.59 -3.53
CA HIS A 162 2.23 -3.01 -2.43
C HIS A 162 3.69 -2.63 -2.67
N GLY A 163 4.53 -2.75 -1.64
CA GLY A 163 5.98 -2.52 -1.67
C GLY A 163 6.79 -3.79 -1.44
N HIS A 164 7.72 -3.73 -0.48
CA HIS A 164 8.47 -4.84 0.11
C HIS A 164 9.51 -5.54 -0.78
N GLN A 165 9.20 -5.85 -2.04
CA GLN A 165 10.05 -6.69 -2.88
C GLN A 165 11.21 -5.92 -3.54
N HIS A 166 11.24 -4.60 -3.46
CA HIS A 166 12.25 -3.72 -4.05
C HIS A 166 12.49 -3.97 -5.55
N ARG A 167 11.46 -4.41 -6.25
CA ARG A 167 11.46 -4.65 -7.71
C ARG A 167 10.05 -4.45 -8.25
N PRO A 168 9.89 -4.08 -9.52
CA PRO A 168 8.57 -4.02 -10.13
C PRO A 168 7.98 -5.43 -10.24
N VAL A 169 6.73 -5.59 -9.82
CA VAL A 169 5.97 -6.83 -9.94
C VAL A 169 4.58 -6.50 -10.43
N GLN A 170 4.07 -7.34 -11.33
CA GLN A 170 2.68 -7.34 -11.73
C GLN A 170 2.12 -8.74 -11.54
N SER A 171 1.02 -8.83 -10.83
CA SER A 171 0.30 -10.08 -10.61
C SER A 171 -1.21 -9.82 -10.56
N LEU A 172 -1.98 -10.86 -10.36
CA LEU A 172 -3.44 -10.82 -10.38
C LEU A 172 -3.99 -11.58 -9.18
N ILE A 173 -5.06 -11.06 -8.59
CA ILE A 173 -5.89 -11.82 -7.66
C ILE A 173 -7.12 -12.27 -8.44
N GLU A 174 -7.29 -13.58 -8.57
CA GLU A 174 -8.45 -14.18 -9.22
C GLU A 174 -9.70 -13.94 -8.39
N ILE A 175 -10.75 -13.45 -9.04
CA ILE A 175 -12.08 -13.26 -8.45
C ILE A 175 -13.14 -13.82 -9.39
N PRO A 176 -14.37 -14.11 -8.94
CA PRO A 176 -15.41 -14.67 -9.80
C PRO A 176 -15.65 -13.84 -11.06
N GLY A 177 -15.37 -14.42 -12.23
CA GLY A 177 -15.61 -13.83 -13.55
C GLY A 177 -14.58 -12.82 -14.03
N THR A 178 -13.57 -12.45 -13.22
CA THR A 178 -12.52 -11.50 -13.60
C THR A 178 -11.30 -11.61 -12.68
N HIS A 179 -10.45 -10.60 -12.66
CA HIS A 179 -9.29 -10.51 -11.77
C HIS A 179 -9.06 -9.07 -11.29
N VAL A 180 -8.33 -8.94 -10.18
CA VAL A 180 -7.87 -7.64 -9.64
C VAL A 180 -6.39 -7.48 -9.95
N PRO A 181 -5.97 -6.43 -10.66
CA PRO A 181 -4.56 -6.17 -10.89
C PRO A 181 -3.85 -5.79 -9.59
N VAL A 182 -2.64 -6.34 -9.44
CA VAL A 182 -1.75 -6.10 -8.31
C VAL A 182 -0.43 -5.55 -8.82
N PHE A 183 0.01 -4.40 -8.29
CA PHE A 183 1.31 -3.82 -8.62
C PHE A 183 2.19 -3.74 -7.39
N GLY A 184 3.33 -4.43 -7.45
CA GLY A 184 4.45 -4.26 -6.54
C GLY A 184 5.38 -3.15 -7.04
N ILE A 185 5.58 -2.13 -6.22
CA ILE A 185 6.31 -0.92 -6.57
C ILE A 185 7.68 -0.96 -5.88
N PRO A 186 8.79 -0.72 -6.61
CA PRO A 186 10.12 -0.60 -6.01
C PRO A 186 10.22 0.58 -5.06
N SER A 187 11.35 0.67 -4.35
CA SER A 187 11.67 1.85 -3.54
C SER A 187 11.67 3.13 -4.38
N ALA A 188 11.13 4.22 -3.84
CA ALA A 188 11.14 5.54 -4.49
C ALA A 188 12.49 6.27 -4.33
N SER A 189 13.45 5.73 -3.56
CA SER A 189 14.73 6.38 -3.23
C SER A 189 15.97 5.51 -3.55
N SER A 190 15.81 4.33 -4.12
CA SER A 190 16.94 3.45 -4.43
C SER A 190 17.70 3.92 -5.67
N ILE A 191 18.97 4.23 -5.50
CA ILE A 191 19.91 4.53 -6.60
C ILE A 191 20.91 3.37 -6.83
N GLY A 192 20.59 2.18 -6.34
CA GLY A 192 21.48 1.02 -6.32
C GLY A 192 21.92 0.53 -7.70
N PRO A 193 23.05 -0.20 -7.81
CA PRO A 193 23.74 -0.55 -9.05
C PRO A 193 23.02 -1.65 -9.87
N HIS A 194 21.89 -2.16 -9.40
CA HIS A 194 21.21 -3.25 -10.10
C HIS A 194 20.14 -2.71 -11.07
N PRO A 195 20.26 -2.98 -12.38
CA PRO A 195 19.19 -2.71 -13.35
C PRO A 195 17.84 -3.30 -12.86
N GLY A 196 16.78 -2.50 -12.94
CA GLY A 196 15.44 -2.89 -12.48
C GLY A 196 15.20 -2.74 -10.95
N ARG A 197 16.17 -2.22 -10.19
CA ARG A 197 16.01 -1.86 -8.78
C ARG A 197 16.25 -0.39 -8.48
N VAL A 198 16.32 0.43 -9.50
CA VAL A 198 16.37 1.88 -9.39
C VAL A 198 15.03 2.42 -8.87
N ALA A 199 15.07 3.60 -8.28
CA ALA A 199 13.87 4.27 -7.78
C ALA A 199 12.79 4.39 -8.86
N GLN A 200 11.57 4.07 -8.49
CA GLN A 200 10.41 4.20 -9.38
C GLN A 200 9.22 4.76 -8.61
N TYR A 201 8.35 5.44 -9.35
CA TYR A 201 7.01 5.74 -8.91
C TYR A 201 6.02 5.55 -10.05
N HIS A 202 4.78 5.23 -9.69
CA HIS A 202 3.71 5.02 -10.65
C HIS A 202 2.68 6.16 -10.57
N LEU A 203 2.18 6.56 -11.72
CA LEU A 203 1.04 7.47 -11.84
C LEU A 203 -0.16 6.65 -12.33
N TYR A 204 -1.23 6.67 -11.56
CA TYR A 204 -2.46 5.98 -11.86
C TYR A 204 -3.55 7.01 -12.19
N LYS A 205 -4.09 6.95 -13.41
CA LYS A 205 -5.23 7.77 -13.81
C LYS A 205 -6.45 6.89 -13.94
N VAL A 206 -7.41 7.12 -13.05
CA VAL A 206 -8.69 6.41 -13.02
C VAL A 206 -9.74 7.24 -13.75
N THR A 207 -10.37 6.65 -14.76
CA THR A 207 -11.47 7.26 -15.49
C THR A 207 -12.65 6.28 -15.60
N ARG A 208 -13.86 6.80 -15.81
CA ARG A 208 -15.03 5.98 -16.05
C ARG A 208 -15.61 6.33 -17.43
N ALA A 209 -15.69 5.33 -18.31
CA ALA A 209 -16.26 5.46 -19.62
C ALA A 209 -17.23 4.30 -19.87
N ASP A 210 -18.41 4.56 -20.39
CA ASP A 210 -19.44 3.57 -20.74
C ASP A 210 -19.77 2.60 -19.58
N GLY A 211 -19.78 3.12 -18.36
CA GLY A 211 -20.07 2.34 -17.14
C GLY A 211 -18.91 1.46 -16.63
N ARG A 212 -17.78 1.41 -17.36
CA ARG A 212 -16.57 0.65 -16.99
C ARG A 212 -15.48 1.56 -16.45
N TRP A 213 -14.60 0.98 -15.65
CA TRP A 213 -13.41 1.66 -15.19
C TRP A 213 -12.25 1.44 -16.14
N ARG A 214 -11.53 2.51 -16.41
CA ARG A 214 -10.27 2.49 -17.15
C ARG A 214 -9.16 3.02 -16.24
N LEU A 215 -8.07 2.27 -16.17
CA LEU A 215 -6.89 2.59 -15.41
C LEU A 215 -5.70 2.77 -16.36
N ASP A 216 -5.23 4.00 -16.50
CA ASP A 216 -3.98 4.28 -17.20
C ASP A 216 -2.84 4.30 -16.15
N VAL A 217 -1.78 3.54 -16.41
CA VAL A 217 -0.63 3.37 -15.52
C VAL A 217 0.62 3.84 -16.23
N ALA A 218 1.21 4.94 -15.77
CA ALA A 218 2.51 5.40 -16.24
C ALA A 218 3.57 5.12 -15.15
N VAL A 219 4.64 4.42 -15.53
CA VAL A 219 5.76 4.11 -14.67
C VAL A 219 6.91 5.07 -14.97
N ARG A 220 7.41 5.73 -13.92
CA ARG A 220 8.59 6.58 -14.01
C ARG A 220 9.73 6.00 -13.19
N ALA A 221 10.89 5.83 -13.82
CA ALA A 221 12.10 5.29 -13.23
C ALA A 221 13.22 6.34 -13.23
N TYR A 222 14.00 6.35 -12.16
CA TYR A 222 15.18 7.20 -12.05
C TYR A 222 16.26 6.76 -13.04
N GLN A 223 16.76 7.70 -13.82
CA GLN A 223 17.88 7.51 -14.73
C GLN A 223 19.15 8.00 -14.05
N THR A 224 20.11 7.12 -13.86
CA THR A 224 21.34 7.42 -13.11
C THR A 224 22.32 8.29 -13.88
N ASP A 225 22.23 8.34 -15.20
CA ASP A 225 23.05 9.13 -16.10
C ASP A 225 22.57 10.59 -16.23
N THR A 226 21.26 10.81 -16.19
CA THR A 226 20.65 12.14 -16.29
C THR A 226 20.14 12.70 -14.97
N GLU A 227 20.14 11.87 -13.91
CA GLU A 227 19.66 12.21 -12.56
C GLU A 227 18.20 12.69 -12.51
N VAL A 228 17.36 12.22 -13.44
CA VAL A 228 15.93 12.56 -13.50
C VAL A 228 15.05 11.31 -13.57
N PHE A 229 13.77 11.48 -13.24
CA PHE A 229 12.77 10.44 -13.46
C PHE A 229 12.16 10.56 -14.85
N GLU A 230 12.28 9.51 -15.65
CA GLU A 230 11.69 9.42 -16.99
C GLU A 230 10.58 8.38 -17.04
N GLU A 231 9.62 8.57 -17.94
CA GLU A 231 8.58 7.58 -18.22
C GLU A 231 9.18 6.41 -18.98
N VAL A 232 9.10 5.22 -18.38
CA VAL A 232 9.65 3.98 -18.95
C VAL A 232 8.57 3.01 -19.44
N SER A 233 7.33 3.22 -19.03
CA SER A 233 6.19 2.39 -19.43
C SER A 233 4.89 3.15 -19.27
N ASN A 234 3.96 2.91 -20.19
CA ASN A 234 2.58 3.39 -20.10
C ASN A 234 1.64 2.29 -20.58
N THR A 235 0.67 1.93 -19.77
CA THR A 235 -0.27 0.82 -20.04
C THR A 235 -1.68 1.22 -19.64
N THR A 236 -2.65 0.80 -20.41
CA THR A 236 -4.07 0.97 -20.10
C THR A 236 -4.71 -0.37 -19.78
N LEU A 237 -5.47 -0.43 -18.71
CA LEU A 237 -6.24 -1.59 -18.27
C LEU A 237 -7.74 -1.22 -18.24
N GLU A 238 -8.56 -2.10 -18.79
CA GLU A 238 -10.00 -2.09 -18.59
C GLU A 238 -10.32 -2.92 -17.35
N ILE A 239 -10.92 -2.29 -16.33
CA ILE A 239 -11.28 -2.95 -15.08
C ILE A 239 -12.74 -3.37 -15.12
N SER A 240 -12.95 -4.68 -15.23
CA SER A 240 -14.29 -5.29 -15.18
C SER A 240 -14.74 -5.48 -13.73
N ARG A 241 -16.03 -5.33 -13.49
CA ARG A 241 -16.68 -5.69 -12.22
C ARG A 241 -17.43 -6.99 -12.35
#